data_6c34ade1f4e21c1c11c4c09a56fa4d17
#
_entry.id   6c34ade1f4e21c1c11c4c09a56fa4d17
#
_cell.length_a   1.000
_cell.length_b   1.000
_cell.length_c   1.000
_cell.angle_alpha   90.00
_cell.angle_beta   90.00
_cell.angle_gamma   90.00
#
_symmetry.space_group_name_H-M   'P 1'
#
loop_
_entity.id
_entity.type
_entity.pdbx_description
1 polymer ?
#
loop_
_entity_poly.entity_id
_entity_poly.type
_entity_poly.pdbx_seq_one_letter_code
_entity_poly.pdbx_strand_id
1 'polypeptide(L)'
;MDIMYGPGAAAGRPRPFRRPAAGPARSRGGERAEVLLGPPRPKEGGQKVGAFVAKIIAVVNQKGGVGKTTTCVNLAAALTEADKKVLLCDFDPQANATSGMGVDKTVSKGVYSALIDELPAAEAVSRTRYGDVLPSNKALAGAGVELIGMEEREFLLRGALAPLRDAYDFILIDCPPSLELLTLNALCAADSILVPVQCEYFALEGLSDLMNTVRLVRRSLNPSLELEGVLLTMFDGRTNLSLQVAEEVKHYFPGKVYATVIPRNIRLSEAPSHGKPITAYDRASRGADAYAAFASEFLASSQGGA
;
A
#
# COMPACT_ATOMS: atom_id res chain seq x y z
N MET A 1 -21.68 -50.66 -55.91
CA MET A 1 -21.54 -51.25 -54.56
C MET A 1 -22.01 -50.18 -53.57
N ASP A 2 -23.34 -50.19 -53.39
CA ASP A 2 -24.06 -49.14 -52.67
C ASP A 2 -23.97 -49.41 -51.17
N ILE A 3 -23.55 -48.40 -50.38
CA ILE A 3 -23.65 -48.44 -48.93
C ILE A 3 -24.74 -47.44 -48.49
N MET A 4 -25.87 -48.03 -48.05
CA MET A 4 -27.05 -47.31 -47.54
C MET A 4 -26.75 -46.62 -46.24
N TYR A 5 -27.07 -45.30 -46.13
CA TYR A 5 -27.14 -44.54 -44.89
C TYR A 5 -28.50 -44.74 -44.20
N GLY A 6 -28.47 -45.25 -42.97
CA GLY A 6 -29.66 -45.32 -42.10
C GLY A 6 -29.93 -43.99 -41.39
N PRO A 7 -31.19 -43.66 -40.99
CA PRO A 7 -31.56 -42.36 -40.43
C PRO A 7 -31.06 -42.13 -38.98
N GLY A 8 -30.45 -40.95 -38.76
CA GLY A 8 -29.88 -40.53 -37.53
C GLY A 8 -30.90 -40.28 -36.39
N ALA A 9 -30.51 -40.64 -35.18
CA ALA A 9 -31.22 -40.40 -33.96
C ALA A 9 -31.25 -38.89 -33.62
N ALA A 10 -32.45 -38.42 -33.25
CA ALA A 10 -32.67 -37.02 -32.84
C ALA A 10 -31.91 -36.67 -31.55
N ALA A 11 -31.00 -35.72 -31.67
CA ALA A 11 -30.32 -35.16 -30.53
C ALA A 11 -31.29 -34.35 -29.65
N GLY A 12 -31.49 -34.79 -28.42
CA GLY A 12 -32.30 -34.11 -27.43
C GLY A 12 -31.72 -32.73 -27.07
N ARG A 13 -32.56 -31.71 -27.07
CA ARG A 13 -32.22 -30.37 -26.67
C ARG A 13 -31.74 -30.35 -25.20
N PRO A 14 -30.63 -29.64 -24.83
CA PRO A 14 -30.22 -29.51 -23.45
C PRO A 14 -31.26 -28.70 -22.67
N ARG A 15 -31.63 -29.20 -21.50
CA ARG A 15 -32.54 -28.52 -20.54
C ARG A 15 -31.87 -27.24 -20.04
N PRO A 16 -32.62 -26.13 -19.89
CA PRO A 16 -32.06 -24.91 -19.32
C PRO A 16 -31.68 -25.13 -17.85
N PHE A 17 -30.47 -24.69 -17.49
CA PHE A 17 -29.92 -24.69 -16.16
C PHE A 17 -30.82 -23.82 -15.24
N ARG A 18 -31.59 -24.42 -14.31
CA ARG A 18 -32.32 -23.69 -13.29
C ARG A 18 -31.31 -23.13 -12.30
N ARG A 19 -31.13 -21.80 -12.27
CA ARG A 19 -30.44 -21.10 -11.17
C ARG A 19 -31.20 -21.38 -9.87
N PRO A 20 -30.52 -21.78 -8.78
CA PRO A 20 -31.15 -21.81 -7.48
C PRO A 20 -31.62 -20.40 -7.10
N ALA A 21 -32.83 -20.29 -6.56
CA ALA A 21 -33.37 -19.04 -6.05
C ALA A 21 -32.43 -18.43 -5.02
N ALA A 22 -32.06 -17.19 -5.23
CA ALA A 22 -31.28 -16.44 -4.25
C ALA A 22 -32.14 -16.30 -2.99
N GLY A 23 -31.76 -17.00 -1.92
CA GLY A 23 -32.29 -16.76 -0.60
C GLY A 23 -31.95 -15.32 -0.16
N PRO A 24 -32.73 -14.70 0.76
CA PRO A 24 -32.52 -13.34 1.18
C PRO A 24 -31.08 -13.19 1.71
N ALA A 25 -30.32 -12.27 1.11
CA ALA A 25 -29.00 -11.89 1.56
C ALA A 25 -29.10 -11.43 3.02
N ARG A 26 -28.63 -12.24 3.94
CA ARG A 26 -28.40 -11.79 5.31
C ARG A 26 -27.29 -10.75 5.23
N SER A 27 -27.66 -9.48 5.47
CA SER A 27 -26.72 -8.39 5.71
C SER A 27 -25.88 -8.78 6.92
N ARG A 28 -24.67 -9.28 6.68
CA ARG A 28 -23.65 -9.36 7.72
C ARG A 28 -23.24 -7.91 8.00
N GLY A 29 -23.83 -7.32 9.03
CA GLY A 29 -23.41 -6.07 9.62
C GLY A 29 -21.99 -6.24 10.20
N GLY A 30 -20.97 -6.17 9.33
CA GLY A 30 -19.64 -5.89 9.81
C GLY A 30 -19.63 -4.42 10.23
N GLU A 31 -19.34 -4.13 11.50
CA GLU A 31 -19.08 -2.77 11.95
C GLU A 31 -17.98 -2.18 11.05
N ARG A 32 -18.39 -1.28 10.14
CA ARG A 32 -17.45 -0.46 9.39
C ARG A 32 -16.74 0.44 10.39
N ALA A 33 -15.43 0.64 10.24
CA ALA A 33 -14.71 1.61 11.05
C ALA A 33 -15.44 2.97 10.90
N GLU A 34 -15.64 3.65 12.04
CA GLU A 34 -16.23 4.98 12.03
C GLU A 34 -15.25 5.92 11.33
N VAL A 35 -15.60 6.39 10.14
CA VAL A 35 -14.80 7.30 9.32
C VAL A 35 -15.28 8.71 9.58
N LEU A 36 -14.47 9.54 10.19
CA LEU A 36 -14.72 10.94 10.45
C LEU A 36 -13.95 11.80 9.43
N LEU A 37 -14.66 12.64 8.68
CA LEU A 37 -14.03 13.64 7.82
C LEU A 37 -13.64 14.87 8.66
N GLY A 38 -12.43 15.37 8.49
CA GLY A 38 -12.01 16.60 9.14
C GLY A 38 -10.48 16.80 9.19
N PRO A 39 -10.03 18.01 9.55
CA PRO A 39 -8.60 18.31 9.60
C PRO A 39 -7.88 17.40 10.60
N PRO A 40 -6.58 17.13 10.40
CA PRO A 40 -5.78 16.30 11.30
C PRO A 40 -5.80 16.84 12.72
N ARG A 41 -5.77 15.96 13.72
CA ARG A 41 -5.73 16.37 15.13
C ARG A 41 -4.43 17.14 15.38
N PRO A 42 -4.46 18.36 15.95
CA PRO A 42 -3.24 19.04 16.35
C PRO A 42 -2.47 18.16 17.37
N LYS A 43 -1.14 18.25 17.34
CA LYS A 43 -0.30 17.64 18.38
C LYS A 43 -0.67 18.29 19.71
N GLU A 44 -1.36 17.58 20.59
CA GLU A 44 -1.68 18.09 21.94
C GLU A 44 -0.39 18.36 22.70
N GLY A 45 -0.32 19.55 23.29
CA GLY A 45 0.83 20.20 23.86
C GLY A 45 1.76 19.36 24.73
N GLY A 46 2.81 18.85 24.11
CA GLY A 46 4.09 18.56 24.76
C GLY A 46 5.04 19.69 24.41
N GLN A 47 5.87 20.12 25.32
CA GLN A 47 6.87 21.17 25.14
C GLN A 47 7.59 21.01 23.81
N LYS A 48 7.74 22.13 23.06
CA LYS A 48 8.52 22.22 21.81
C LYS A 48 9.99 21.86 22.07
N VAL A 49 10.27 20.56 22.09
CA VAL A 49 11.61 20.03 21.92
C VAL A 49 11.68 19.63 20.45
N GLY A 50 12.35 20.42 19.63
CA GLY A 50 12.56 20.24 18.19
C GLY A 50 11.29 19.85 17.41
N ALA A 51 10.83 20.68 16.49
CA ALA A 51 9.65 20.35 15.66
C ALA A 51 9.92 19.00 14.94
N PHE A 52 9.34 17.92 15.45
CA PHE A 52 9.36 16.62 14.74
C PHE A 52 8.49 16.76 13.50
N VAL A 53 9.12 16.86 12.36
CA VAL A 53 8.48 16.83 11.05
C VAL A 53 8.25 15.38 10.67
N ALA A 54 7.06 15.03 10.16
CA ALA A 54 6.76 13.65 9.74
C ALA A 54 7.81 13.10 8.78
N LYS A 55 8.23 11.85 8.98
CA LYS A 55 9.00 11.10 7.99
C LYS A 55 8.04 10.56 6.93
N ILE A 56 8.28 10.93 5.67
CA ILE A 56 7.49 10.47 4.52
C ILE A 56 8.20 9.26 3.90
N ILE A 57 7.51 8.12 3.85
CA ILE A 57 8.04 6.87 3.32
C ILE A 57 7.18 6.39 2.15
N ALA A 58 7.77 6.27 0.96
CA ALA A 58 7.11 5.66 -0.18
C ALA A 58 7.32 4.14 -0.17
N VAL A 59 6.23 3.39 -0.20
CA VAL A 59 6.27 1.91 -0.29
C VAL A 59 6.20 1.52 -1.75
N VAL A 60 7.34 1.14 -2.32
CA VAL A 60 7.50 1.01 -3.77
C VAL A 60 8.01 -0.36 -4.18
N ASN A 61 7.50 -0.88 -5.27
CA ASN A 61 8.06 -1.95 -6.07
C ASN A 61 7.33 -1.98 -7.41
N GLN A 62 8.06 -2.16 -8.50
CA GLN A 62 7.51 -2.24 -9.86
C GLN A 62 6.62 -3.47 -10.04
N LYS A 63 6.94 -4.57 -9.35
CA LYS A 63 6.18 -5.82 -9.44
C LYS A 63 4.86 -5.69 -8.70
N GLY A 64 3.75 -6.08 -9.36
CA GLY A 64 2.44 -6.23 -8.73
C GLY A 64 2.40 -7.41 -7.76
N GLY A 65 1.55 -7.33 -6.73
CA GLY A 65 1.30 -8.43 -5.82
C GLY A 65 2.39 -8.73 -4.78
N VAL A 66 3.45 -7.92 -4.68
CA VAL A 66 4.55 -8.13 -3.70
C VAL A 66 4.20 -7.70 -2.26
N GLY A 67 2.99 -7.20 -2.02
CA GLY A 67 2.54 -6.81 -0.69
C GLY A 67 2.75 -5.34 -0.33
N LYS A 68 2.88 -4.41 -1.30
CA LYS A 68 2.97 -2.96 -1.03
C LYS A 68 1.81 -2.47 -0.19
N THR A 69 0.60 -2.55 -0.72
CA THR A 69 -0.64 -2.14 -0.04
C THR A 69 -0.85 -2.86 1.30
N THR A 70 -0.58 -4.18 1.33
CA THR A 70 -0.67 -4.96 2.57
C THR A 70 0.30 -4.43 3.62
N THR A 71 1.52 -4.06 3.22
CA THR A 71 2.51 -3.47 4.13
C THR A 71 2.08 -2.09 4.59
N CYS A 72 1.62 -1.21 3.68
CA CYS A 72 1.13 0.13 4.04
C CYS A 72 0.02 0.08 5.09
N VAL A 73 -1.03 -0.71 4.84
CA VAL A 73 -2.20 -0.84 5.72
C VAL A 73 -1.80 -1.40 7.10
N ASN A 74 -1.01 -2.47 7.12
CA ASN A 74 -0.70 -3.15 8.38
C ASN A 74 0.41 -2.44 9.17
N LEU A 75 1.38 -1.81 8.50
CA LEU A 75 2.37 -0.98 9.18
C LEU A 75 1.72 0.28 9.76
N ALA A 76 0.82 0.97 9.00
CA ALA A 76 0.09 2.12 9.51
C ALA A 76 -0.70 1.78 10.78
N ALA A 77 -1.45 0.67 10.76
CA ALA A 77 -2.21 0.21 11.92
C ALA A 77 -1.32 -0.15 13.11
N ALA A 78 -0.23 -0.88 12.89
CA ALA A 78 0.68 -1.28 13.95
C ALA A 78 1.43 -0.08 14.57
N LEU A 79 1.81 0.92 13.75
CA LEU A 79 2.39 2.16 14.24
C LEU A 79 1.37 2.99 15.05
N THR A 80 0.10 2.99 14.62
CA THR A 80 -0.99 3.65 15.36
C THR A 80 -1.25 2.96 16.71
N GLU A 81 -1.20 1.63 16.75
CA GLU A 81 -1.26 0.86 18.01
C GLU A 81 -0.05 1.14 18.94
N ALA A 82 1.08 1.59 18.37
CA ALA A 82 2.26 2.04 19.10
C ALA A 82 2.25 3.57 19.40
N ASP A 83 1.06 4.19 19.46
CA ASP A 83 0.82 5.60 19.77
C ASP A 83 1.50 6.60 18.82
N LYS A 84 1.75 6.20 17.54
CA LYS A 84 2.22 7.09 16.50
C LYS A 84 1.06 7.68 15.71
N LYS A 85 1.18 8.95 15.35
CA LYS A 85 0.26 9.63 14.44
C LYS A 85 0.66 9.29 13.01
N VAL A 86 -0.16 8.52 12.30
CA VAL A 86 0.16 8.01 10.98
C VAL A 86 -0.88 8.47 9.97
N LEU A 87 -0.39 8.98 8.83
CA LEU A 87 -1.18 9.20 7.63
C LEU A 87 -0.79 8.14 6.59
N LEU A 88 -1.76 7.42 6.09
CA LEU A 88 -1.62 6.57 4.91
C LEU A 88 -2.15 7.31 3.68
N CYS A 89 -1.26 7.72 2.78
CA CYS A 89 -1.61 8.28 1.48
C CYS A 89 -1.74 7.13 0.48
N ASP A 90 -2.96 6.82 0.07
CA ASP A 90 -3.21 5.85 -0.98
C ASP A 90 -2.99 6.53 -2.34
N PHE A 91 -1.93 6.13 -3.02
CA PHE A 91 -1.52 6.73 -4.30
C PHE A 91 -1.64 5.75 -5.48
N ASP A 92 -2.38 4.66 -5.27
CA ASP A 92 -2.75 3.70 -6.31
C ASP A 92 -4.20 3.98 -6.77
N PRO A 93 -4.47 4.17 -8.07
CA PRO A 93 -5.83 4.32 -8.61
C PRO A 93 -6.79 3.17 -8.26
N GLN A 94 -6.27 1.99 -7.90
CA GLN A 94 -7.09 0.87 -7.44
C GLN A 94 -7.70 1.09 -6.05
N ALA A 95 -7.21 2.06 -5.29
CA ALA A 95 -7.69 2.44 -3.97
C ALA A 95 -7.80 1.26 -2.98
N ASN A 96 -6.81 0.37 -3.03
CA ASN A 96 -6.81 -0.83 -2.19
C ASN A 96 -6.40 -0.53 -0.74
N ALA A 97 -5.49 0.43 -0.52
CA ALA A 97 -5.16 0.88 0.82
C ALA A 97 -6.35 1.61 1.47
N THR A 98 -7.06 2.45 0.70
CA THR A 98 -8.28 3.13 1.12
C THR A 98 -9.30 2.13 1.67
N SER A 99 -9.66 1.11 0.86
CA SER A 99 -10.61 0.09 1.33
C SER A 99 -10.07 -0.79 2.45
N GLY A 100 -8.76 -1.08 2.45
CA GLY A 100 -8.10 -1.86 3.51
C GLY A 100 -8.14 -1.20 4.88
N MET A 101 -8.22 0.14 4.91
CA MET A 101 -8.41 0.95 6.12
C MET A 101 -9.88 1.22 6.46
N GLY A 102 -10.82 0.65 5.72
CA GLY A 102 -12.26 0.76 5.95
C GLY A 102 -12.91 2.03 5.36
N VAL A 103 -12.17 2.80 4.56
CA VAL A 103 -12.70 3.98 3.86
C VAL A 103 -13.35 3.55 2.54
N ASP A 104 -14.46 4.19 2.16
CA ASP A 104 -15.15 3.90 0.91
C ASP A 104 -14.36 4.46 -0.29
N LYS A 105 -14.17 3.64 -1.33
CA LYS A 105 -13.50 4.04 -2.59
C LYS A 105 -14.32 5.05 -3.43
N THR A 106 -15.56 5.30 -3.07
CA THR A 106 -16.44 6.25 -3.77
C THR A 106 -16.36 7.67 -3.21
N VAL A 107 -15.44 7.93 -2.27
CA VAL A 107 -15.21 9.28 -1.74
C VAL A 107 -14.87 10.25 -2.88
N SER A 108 -15.48 11.44 -2.84
CA SER A 108 -15.25 12.49 -3.83
C SER A 108 -13.98 13.29 -3.56
N LYS A 109 -13.60 13.44 -2.29
CA LYS A 109 -12.39 14.13 -1.86
C LYS A 109 -11.30 13.09 -1.57
N GLY A 110 -10.12 13.25 -2.19
CA GLY A 110 -9.01 12.34 -2.03
C GLY A 110 -7.72 12.93 -2.59
N VAL A 111 -6.74 12.09 -2.77
CA VAL A 111 -5.43 12.50 -3.30
C VAL A 111 -5.55 13.12 -4.70
N TYR A 112 -6.47 12.62 -5.55
CA TYR A 112 -6.72 13.22 -6.86
C TYR A 112 -7.12 14.70 -6.73
N SER A 113 -8.11 15.00 -5.86
CA SER A 113 -8.56 16.38 -5.65
C SER A 113 -7.46 17.28 -5.09
N ALA A 114 -6.54 16.71 -4.28
CA ALA A 114 -5.41 17.47 -3.77
C ALA A 114 -4.34 17.77 -4.84
N LEU A 115 -4.24 16.95 -5.88
CA LEU A 115 -3.27 17.14 -6.96
C LEU A 115 -3.80 18.00 -8.11
N ILE A 116 -5.07 17.82 -8.48
CA ILE A 116 -5.65 18.36 -9.71
C ILE A 116 -6.63 19.51 -9.40
N ASP A 117 -7.48 19.36 -8.37
CA ASP A 117 -8.50 20.35 -8.03
C ASP A 117 -7.99 21.39 -7.01
N GLU A 118 -6.69 21.37 -6.68
CA GLU A 118 -6.06 22.27 -5.69
C GLU A 118 -6.72 22.25 -4.30
N LEU A 119 -7.46 21.18 -3.97
CA LEU A 119 -8.07 21.02 -2.66
C LEU A 119 -6.98 20.86 -1.60
N PRO A 120 -6.99 21.63 -0.48
CA PRO A 120 -6.07 21.36 0.62
C PRO A 120 -6.14 19.90 1.06
N ALA A 121 -5.03 19.18 1.01
CA ALA A 121 -5.02 17.74 1.30
C ALA A 121 -5.59 17.41 2.70
N ALA A 122 -5.47 18.34 3.65
CA ALA A 122 -6.06 18.20 5.00
C ALA A 122 -7.59 18.05 4.98
N GLU A 123 -8.28 18.62 3.98
CA GLU A 123 -9.74 18.50 3.83
C GLU A 123 -10.18 17.17 3.21
N ALA A 124 -9.26 16.47 2.57
CA ALA A 124 -9.49 15.15 1.99
C ALA A 124 -9.15 14.01 2.93
N VAL A 125 -8.51 14.27 4.07
CA VAL A 125 -8.14 13.23 5.04
C VAL A 125 -9.38 12.61 5.68
N SER A 126 -9.46 11.30 5.62
CA SER A 126 -10.46 10.47 6.31
C SER A 126 -9.83 9.89 7.58
N ARG A 127 -10.48 10.08 8.73
CA ARG A 127 -10.00 9.56 10.01
C ARG A 127 -10.51 8.15 10.25
N THR A 128 -9.62 7.28 10.65
CA THR A 128 -9.97 5.93 11.08
C THR A 128 -9.32 5.61 12.43
N ARG A 129 -9.77 4.55 13.07
CA ARG A 129 -9.14 4.05 14.31
C ARG A 129 -7.79 3.37 14.07
N TYR A 130 -7.42 3.13 12.80
CA TYR A 130 -6.20 2.44 12.39
C TYR A 130 -5.11 3.40 11.89
N GLY A 131 -5.35 4.70 11.98
CA GLY A 131 -4.57 5.78 11.39
C GLY A 131 -5.41 6.57 10.38
N ASP A 132 -4.98 7.77 10.07
CA ASP A 132 -5.67 8.62 9.11
C ASP A 132 -5.33 8.19 7.66
N VAL A 133 -6.25 8.45 6.72
CA VAL A 133 -6.09 8.08 5.32
C VAL A 133 -6.33 9.29 4.43
N LEU A 134 -5.38 9.60 3.54
CA LEU A 134 -5.64 10.42 2.36
C LEU A 134 -6.07 9.45 1.24
N PRO A 135 -7.37 9.35 0.95
CA PRO A 135 -7.90 8.25 0.16
C PRO A 135 -7.65 8.43 -1.34
N SER A 136 -7.56 7.31 -2.05
CA SER A 136 -7.60 7.24 -3.50
C SER A 136 -8.99 6.89 -4.01
N ASN A 137 -9.21 7.17 -5.29
CA ASN A 137 -10.37 6.73 -6.04
C ASN A 137 -10.00 6.52 -7.52
N LYS A 138 -10.99 6.10 -8.33
CA LYS A 138 -10.77 5.83 -9.77
C LYS A 138 -10.35 7.05 -10.59
N ALA A 139 -10.64 8.29 -10.13
CA ALA A 139 -10.24 9.50 -10.83
C ALA A 139 -8.71 9.62 -10.91
N LEU A 140 -7.99 9.10 -9.92
CA LEU A 140 -6.52 9.12 -9.92
C LEU A 140 -5.90 8.41 -11.16
N ALA A 141 -6.63 7.50 -11.81
CA ALA A 141 -6.16 6.90 -13.07
C ALA A 141 -6.01 7.93 -14.20
N GLY A 142 -6.84 8.98 -14.21
CA GLY A 142 -6.75 10.09 -15.16
C GLY A 142 -5.61 11.06 -14.85
N ALA A 143 -5.23 11.19 -13.59
CA ALA A 143 -4.20 12.14 -13.16
C ALA A 143 -2.87 11.97 -13.90
N GLY A 144 -2.47 10.72 -14.24
CA GLY A 144 -1.25 10.46 -15.00
C GLY A 144 -1.19 11.18 -16.36
N VAL A 145 -2.34 11.40 -17.00
CA VAL A 145 -2.45 12.15 -18.27
C VAL A 145 -2.53 13.66 -18.02
N GLU A 146 -3.32 14.08 -17.04
CA GLU A 146 -3.55 15.48 -16.70
C GLU A 146 -2.25 16.16 -16.19
N LEU A 147 -1.48 15.43 -15.38
CA LEU A 147 -0.20 15.89 -14.86
C LEU A 147 0.84 16.20 -15.97
N ILE A 148 0.76 15.56 -17.15
CA ILE A 148 1.76 15.75 -18.22
C ILE A 148 1.88 17.24 -18.63
N GLY A 149 0.76 17.96 -18.63
CA GLY A 149 0.73 19.37 -19.02
C GLY A 149 1.02 20.36 -17.89
N MET A 150 1.24 19.90 -16.66
CA MET A 150 1.44 20.77 -15.50
C MET A 150 2.93 21.10 -15.29
N GLU A 151 3.20 22.31 -14.82
CA GLU A 151 4.54 22.70 -14.36
C GLU A 151 4.90 21.96 -13.07
N GLU A 152 6.17 21.64 -12.89
CA GLU A 152 6.68 20.93 -11.71
C GLU A 152 5.91 19.64 -11.39
N ARG A 153 5.37 18.99 -12.40
CA ARG A 153 4.45 17.83 -12.31
C ARG A 153 4.97 16.66 -11.45
N GLU A 154 6.27 16.55 -11.26
CA GLU A 154 6.92 15.54 -10.43
C GLU A 154 6.85 15.89 -8.93
N PHE A 155 6.53 17.13 -8.56
CA PHE A 155 6.56 17.65 -7.19
C PHE A 155 5.17 17.94 -6.59
N LEU A 156 4.09 17.71 -7.31
CA LEU A 156 2.73 18.05 -6.87
C LEU A 156 2.35 17.31 -5.59
N LEU A 157 2.65 16.00 -5.47
CA LEU A 157 2.39 15.27 -4.25
C LEU A 157 3.21 15.80 -3.07
N ARG A 158 4.46 16.20 -3.31
CA ARG A 158 5.30 16.85 -2.28
C ARG A 158 4.65 18.14 -1.76
N GLY A 159 4.14 18.98 -2.67
CA GLY A 159 3.40 20.21 -2.33
C GLY A 159 2.14 19.90 -1.51
N ALA A 160 1.34 18.92 -1.93
CA ALA A 160 0.11 18.51 -1.26
C ALA A 160 0.35 17.95 0.15
N LEU A 161 1.45 17.20 0.37
CA LEU A 161 1.76 16.58 1.68
C LEU A 161 2.51 17.53 2.62
N ALA A 162 3.18 18.57 2.11
CA ALA A 162 4.01 19.47 2.92
C ALA A 162 3.25 20.07 4.12
N PRO A 163 2.00 20.59 3.97
CA PRO A 163 1.24 21.16 5.10
C PRO A 163 0.84 20.13 6.16
N LEU A 164 0.89 18.84 5.85
CA LEU A 164 0.50 17.75 6.75
C LEU A 164 1.66 17.26 7.63
N ARG A 165 2.91 17.60 7.29
CA ARG A 165 4.11 17.05 7.96
C ARG A 165 4.14 17.35 9.47
N ASP A 166 3.62 18.47 9.90
CA ASP A 166 3.63 18.85 11.34
C ASP A 166 2.56 18.12 12.16
N ALA A 167 1.57 17.51 11.50
CA ALA A 167 0.46 16.83 12.16
C ALA A 167 0.71 15.35 12.48
N TYR A 168 1.66 14.72 11.77
CA TYR A 168 1.93 13.29 11.86
C TYR A 168 3.37 12.99 12.28
N ASP A 169 3.62 11.75 12.73
CA ASP A 169 4.95 11.20 12.94
C ASP A 169 5.47 10.51 11.67
N PHE A 170 4.55 9.81 10.97
CA PHE A 170 4.84 9.12 9.72
C PHE A 170 3.76 9.38 8.67
N ILE A 171 4.18 9.54 7.42
CA ILE A 171 3.31 9.53 6.25
C ILE A 171 3.78 8.39 5.35
N LEU A 172 2.93 7.36 5.18
CA LEU A 172 3.20 6.23 4.29
C LEU A 172 2.50 6.46 2.95
N ILE A 173 3.21 6.31 1.84
CA ILE A 173 2.63 6.43 0.50
C ILE A 173 2.54 5.04 -0.12
N ASP A 174 1.32 4.55 -0.38
CA ASP A 174 1.09 3.29 -1.12
C ASP A 174 1.17 3.55 -2.63
N CYS A 175 2.20 3.06 -3.28
CA CYS A 175 2.48 3.32 -4.68
C CYS A 175 1.89 2.26 -5.62
N PRO A 176 1.47 2.64 -6.85
CA PRO A 176 1.03 1.70 -7.88
C PRO A 176 2.19 0.78 -8.33
N PRO A 177 1.88 -0.35 -8.99
CA PRO A 177 2.88 -1.28 -9.52
C PRO A 177 3.45 -0.80 -10.87
N SER A 178 3.92 0.44 -10.94
CA SER A 178 4.56 1.03 -12.13
C SER A 178 5.63 2.02 -11.68
N LEU A 179 6.54 2.40 -12.60
CA LEU A 179 7.53 3.47 -12.38
C LEU A 179 7.17 4.72 -13.21
N GLU A 180 5.88 4.97 -13.39
CA GLU A 180 5.33 6.10 -14.13
C GLU A 180 5.25 7.37 -13.27
N LEU A 181 4.62 8.42 -13.79
CA LEU A 181 4.59 9.75 -13.19
C LEU A 181 4.04 9.78 -11.76
N LEU A 182 3.05 8.93 -11.43
CA LEU A 182 2.56 8.83 -10.05
C LEU A 182 3.67 8.33 -9.12
N THR A 183 4.36 7.25 -9.47
CA THR A 183 5.47 6.74 -8.65
C THR A 183 6.61 7.76 -8.56
N LEU A 184 6.92 8.51 -9.64
CA LEU A 184 7.90 9.59 -9.58
C LEU A 184 7.48 10.67 -8.57
N ASN A 185 6.20 11.08 -8.55
CA ASN A 185 5.68 11.99 -7.54
C ASN A 185 5.88 11.46 -6.11
N ALA A 186 5.60 10.18 -5.88
CA ALA A 186 5.82 9.56 -4.57
C ALA A 186 7.31 9.59 -4.16
N LEU A 187 8.22 9.27 -5.09
CA LEU A 187 9.67 9.32 -4.84
C LEU A 187 10.19 10.75 -4.62
N CYS A 188 9.60 11.75 -5.29
CA CYS A 188 9.94 13.16 -5.09
C CYS A 188 9.42 13.71 -3.76
N ALA A 189 8.29 13.19 -3.26
CA ALA A 189 7.69 13.59 -1.99
C ALA A 189 8.33 12.91 -0.77
N ALA A 190 8.90 11.71 -0.95
CA ALA A 190 9.39 10.88 0.14
C ALA A 190 10.77 11.29 0.65
N ASP A 191 11.00 11.09 1.95
CA ASP A 191 12.32 11.15 2.59
C ASP A 191 13.06 9.81 2.37
N SER A 192 12.30 8.70 2.36
CA SER A 192 12.87 7.36 2.13
C SER A 192 11.90 6.41 1.45
N ILE A 193 12.44 5.29 0.94
CA ILE A 193 11.65 4.22 0.32
C ILE A 193 11.73 2.93 1.13
N LEU A 194 10.58 2.31 1.36
CA LEU A 194 10.45 0.94 1.86
C LEU A 194 10.12 0.02 0.68
N VAL A 195 10.88 -1.06 0.52
CA VAL A 195 10.75 -1.95 -0.64
C VAL A 195 10.29 -3.35 -0.20
N PRO A 196 8.99 -3.66 -0.27
CA PRO A 196 8.50 -5.02 -0.08
C PRO A 196 8.94 -5.90 -1.25
N VAL A 197 9.52 -7.07 -0.93
CA VAL A 197 10.04 -8.03 -1.91
C VAL A 197 9.46 -9.41 -1.63
N GLN A 198 8.72 -9.94 -2.60
CA GLN A 198 8.29 -11.33 -2.54
C GLN A 198 9.45 -12.27 -2.85
N CYS A 199 9.66 -13.30 -2.01
CA CYS A 199 10.74 -14.27 -2.18
C CYS A 199 10.47 -15.25 -3.34
N GLU A 200 10.59 -14.74 -4.58
CA GLU A 200 10.41 -15.47 -5.84
C GLU A 200 11.59 -15.25 -6.78
N TYR A 201 11.75 -16.13 -7.78
CA TYR A 201 12.89 -16.16 -8.70
C TYR A 201 13.20 -14.79 -9.36
N PHE A 202 12.20 -14.05 -9.82
CA PHE A 202 12.40 -12.75 -10.47
C PHE A 202 12.46 -11.55 -9.50
N ALA A 203 12.69 -11.80 -8.22
CA ALA A 203 12.73 -10.72 -7.21
C ALA A 203 13.88 -9.72 -7.45
N LEU A 204 15.05 -10.21 -7.80
CA LEU A 204 16.26 -9.39 -7.98
C LEU A 204 16.25 -8.55 -9.24
N GLU A 205 15.66 -9.04 -10.34
CA GLU A 205 15.53 -8.29 -11.58
C GLU A 205 14.70 -7.02 -11.37
N GLY A 206 13.50 -7.16 -10.78
CA GLY A 206 12.65 -6.01 -10.46
C GLY A 206 13.27 -5.03 -9.45
N LEU A 207 14.11 -5.53 -8.52
CA LEU A 207 14.85 -4.69 -7.59
C LEU A 207 15.94 -3.87 -8.28
N SER A 208 16.65 -4.44 -9.24
CA SER A 208 17.67 -3.73 -10.00
C SER A 208 17.09 -2.56 -10.78
N ASP A 209 15.96 -2.77 -11.45
CA ASP A 209 15.26 -1.72 -12.21
C ASP A 209 14.74 -0.60 -11.30
N LEU A 210 14.14 -0.96 -10.16
CA LEU A 210 13.72 0.01 -9.16
C LEU A 210 14.89 0.85 -8.67
N MET A 211 16.01 0.22 -8.32
CA MET A 211 17.19 0.94 -7.82
C MET A 211 17.84 1.82 -8.88
N ASN A 212 17.77 1.46 -10.16
CA ASN A 212 18.18 2.34 -11.25
C ASN A 212 17.30 3.60 -11.32
N THR A 213 15.98 3.44 -11.21
CA THR A 213 15.04 4.58 -11.15
C THR A 213 15.30 5.46 -9.93
N VAL A 214 15.49 4.86 -8.75
CA VAL A 214 15.82 5.60 -7.51
C VAL A 214 17.12 6.41 -7.67
N ARG A 215 18.16 5.84 -8.30
CA ARG A 215 19.40 6.57 -8.58
C ARG A 215 19.18 7.77 -9.50
N LEU A 216 18.33 7.64 -10.54
CA LEU A 216 17.98 8.74 -11.42
C LEU A 216 17.22 9.84 -10.68
N VAL A 217 16.22 9.47 -9.86
CA VAL A 217 15.48 10.43 -9.02
C VAL A 217 16.42 11.16 -8.06
N ARG A 218 17.33 10.46 -7.39
CA ARG A 218 18.31 11.08 -6.49
C ARG A 218 19.25 12.05 -7.21
N ARG A 219 19.61 11.77 -8.46
CA ARG A 219 20.50 12.65 -9.23
C ARG A 219 19.84 13.96 -9.66
N SER A 220 18.54 13.95 -9.94
CA SER A 220 17.91 15.03 -10.70
C SER A 220 16.72 15.66 -9.98
N LEU A 221 16.01 14.92 -9.11
CA LEU A 221 14.73 15.37 -8.55
C LEU A 221 14.72 15.43 -7.03
N ASN A 222 15.23 14.37 -6.34
CA ASN A 222 15.23 14.31 -4.88
C ASN A 222 16.56 13.74 -4.35
N PRO A 223 17.59 14.58 -4.18
CA PRO A 223 18.93 14.14 -3.72
C PRO A 223 18.93 13.53 -2.31
N SER A 224 17.95 13.89 -1.48
CA SER A 224 17.81 13.41 -0.10
C SER A 224 17.10 12.07 0.02
N LEU A 225 16.57 11.50 -1.07
CA LEU A 225 15.84 10.23 -1.03
C LEU A 225 16.74 9.08 -0.58
N GLU A 226 16.38 8.41 0.50
CA GLU A 226 17.13 7.29 1.06
C GLU A 226 16.43 5.93 0.91
N LEU A 227 17.18 4.86 1.04
CA LEU A 227 16.60 3.52 1.22
C LEU A 227 16.32 3.30 2.71
N GLU A 228 15.05 3.26 3.09
CA GLU A 228 14.60 2.90 4.44
C GLU A 228 15.00 1.47 4.75
N GLY A 229 14.56 0.56 3.89
CA GLY A 229 14.89 -0.84 3.98
C GLY A 229 14.12 -1.71 3.00
N VAL A 230 14.49 -2.98 3.00
CA VAL A 230 13.84 -4.03 2.20
C VAL A 230 13.13 -5.00 3.13
N LEU A 231 11.84 -5.22 2.89
CA LEU A 231 11.00 -6.14 3.66
C LEU A 231 10.69 -7.38 2.84
N LEU A 232 11.13 -8.54 3.31
CA LEU A 232 10.82 -9.82 2.67
C LEU A 232 9.38 -10.21 2.98
N THR A 233 8.59 -10.46 1.93
CA THR A 233 7.16 -10.78 2.03
C THR A 233 6.86 -12.16 1.45
N MET A 234 5.72 -12.74 1.86
CA MET A 234 5.26 -14.06 1.44
C MET A 234 6.35 -15.13 1.59
N PHE A 235 7.21 -14.94 2.59
CA PHE A 235 8.32 -15.83 2.88
C PHE A 235 7.80 -17.20 3.32
N ASP A 236 8.37 -18.26 2.74
CA ASP A 236 8.15 -19.65 3.16
C ASP A 236 9.50 -20.33 3.42
N GLY A 237 9.90 -20.39 4.68
CA GLY A 237 11.17 -20.97 5.11
C GLY A 237 11.33 -22.49 4.86
N ARG A 238 10.25 -23.17 4.38
CA ARG A 238 10.33 -24.58 3.98
C ARG A 238 10.84 -24.77 2.56
N THR A 239 10.92 -23.72 1.77
CA THR A 239 11.36 -23.77 0.38
C THR A 239 12.78 -23.25 0.24
N ASN A 240 13.63 -24.01 -0.46
CA ASN A 240 14.99 -23.59 -0.77
C ASN A 240 15.02 -22.29 -1.58
N LEU A 241 14.04 -22.10 -2.46
CA LEU A 241 13.93 -20.88 -3.26
C LEU A 241 13.79 -19.62 -2.39
N SER A 242 12.89 -19.63 -1.40
CA SER A 242 12.71 -18.46 -0.52
C SER A 242 13.99 -18.18 0.29
N LEU A 243 14.70 -19.21 0.74
CA LEU A 243 15.95 -19.05 1.46
C LEU A 243 17.05 -18.45 0.56
N GLN A 244 17.22 -18.98 -0.66
CA GLN A 244 18.19 -18.47 -1.63
C GLN A 244 17.91 -17.01 -1.99
N VAL A 245 16.66 -16.66 -2.32
CA VAL A 245 16.27 -15.27 -2.63
C VAL A 245 16.53 -14.36 -1.45
N ALA A 246 16.22 -14.79 -0.23
CA ALA A 246 16.48 -13.98 0.97
C ALA A 246 17.98 -13.69 1.16
N GLU A 247 18.85 -14.68 0.97
CA GLU A 247 20.32 -14.51 1.05
C GLU A 247 20.85 -13.60 -0.06
N GLU A 248 20.38 -13.75 -1.29
CA GLU A 248 20.73 -12.89 -2.41
C GLU A 248 20.31 -11.42 -2.16
N VAL A 249 19.09 -11.19 -1.67
CA VAL A 249 18.61 -9.85 -1.32
C VAL A 249 19.45 -9.25 -0.20
N LYS A 250 19.80 -10.01 0.84
CA LYS A 250 20.71 -9.54 1.91
C LYS A 250 22.10 -9.20 1.38
N HIS A 251 22.61 -10.00 0.44
CA HIS A 251 23.92 -9.74 -0.19
C HIS A 251 23.88 -8.45 -1.02
N TYR A 252 22.76 -8.19 -1.74
CA TYR A 252 22.60 -7.00 -2.58
C TYR A 252 22.36 -5.72 -1.77
N PHE A 253 21.71 -5.82 -0.59
CA PHE A 253 21.37 -4.71 0.32
C PHE A 253 21.95 -4.92 1.72
N PRO A 254 23.28 -4.91 1.91
CA PRO A 254 23.88 -5.18 3.20
C PRO A 254 23.42 -4.16 4.25
N GLY A 255 22.91 -4.66 5.38
CA GLY A 255 22.43 -3.83 6.48
C GLY A 255 21.12 -3.06 6.22
N LYS A 256 20.46 -3.32 5.08
CA LYS A 256 19.20 -2.67 4.72
C LYS A 256 17.99 -3.63 4.62
N VAL A 257 18.19 -4.92 4.85
CA VAL A 257 17.13 -5.92 4.87
C VAL A 257 16.65 -6.10 6.30
N TYR A 258 15.36 -5.90 6.55
CA TYR A 258 14.78 -6.13 7.87
C TYR A 258 14.94 -7.60 8.29
N ALA A 259 15.21 -7.82 9.58
CA ALA A 259 15.30 -9.15 10.15
C ALA A 259 13.93 -9.83 10.17
N THR A 260 12.89 -9.05 10.40
CA THR A 260 11.49 -9.50 10.32
C THR A 260 11.11 -9.83 8.90
N VAL A 261 10.48 -10.99 8.70
CA VAL A 261 9.90 -11.41 7.41
C VAL A 261 8.39 -11.56 7.53
N ILE A 262 7.65 -11.19 6.48
CA ILE A 262 6.19 -11.39 6.44
C ILE A 262 5.90 -12.76 5.81
N PRO A 263 5.34 -13.71 6.56
CA PRO A 263 5.06 -15.04 6.03
C PRO A 263 3.89 -15.03 5.03
N ARG A 264 3.83 -16.01 4.15
CA ARG A 264 2.61 -16.26 3.38
C ARG A 264 1.48 -16.62 4.34
N ASN A 265 0.43 -15.80 4.36
CA ASN A 265 -0.70 -15.94 5.28
C ASN A 265 -2.01 -15.56 4.59
N ILE A 266 -2.98 -16.49 4.57
CA ILE A 266 -4.26 -16.29 3.91
C ILE A 266 -5.10 -15.19 4.59
N ARG A 267 -4.96 -15.00 5.90
CA ARG A 267 -5.67 -13.98 6.66
C ARG A 267 -5.29 -12.56 6.22
N LEU A 268 -4.03 -12.34 5.81
CA LEU A 268 -3.60 -11.08 5.22
C LEU A 268 -4.29 -10.77 3.89
N SER A 269 -4.65 -11.80 3.13
CA SER A 269 -5.39 -11.63 1.86
C SER A 269 -6.90 -11.45 2.08
N GLU A 270 -7.44 -11.96 3.17
CA GLU A 270 -8.87 -11.84 3.52
C GLU A 270 -9.20 -10.50 4.17
N ALA A 271 -8.34 -10.00 5.06
CA ALA A 271 -8.56 -8.80 5.87
C ALA A 271 -9.02 -7.56 5.06
N PRO A 272 -8.44 -7.24 3.88
CA PRO A 272 -8.88 -6.09 3.07
C PRO A 272 -10.32 -6.18 2.59
N SER A 273 -10.86 -7.40 2.37
CA SER A 273 -12.27 -7.59 1.97
C SER A 273 -13.27 -7.22 3.08
N HIS A 274 -12.76 -7.08 4.31
CA HIS A 274 -13.51 -6.64 5.48
C HIS A 274 -13.21 -5.19 5.87
N GLY A 275 -12.36 -4.48 5.09
CA GLY A 275 -11.95 -3.12 5.39
C GLY A 275 -11.18 -3.00 6.71
N LYS A 276 -10.36 -3.98 7.05
CA LYS A 276 -9.64 -4.06 8.33
C LYS A 276 -8.17 -4.42 8.11
N PRO A 277 -7.25 -3.78 8.86
CA PRO A 277 -5.90 -4.30 9.03
C PRO A 277 -5.92 -5.68 9.70
N ILE A 278 -4.83 -6.43 9.57
CA ILE A 278 -4.74 -7.80 10.10
C ILE A 278 -4.93 -7.86 11.62
N THR A 279 -4.40 -6.88 12.38
CA THR A 279 -4.53 -6.82 13.84
C THR A 279 -5.97 -6.67 14.30
N ALA A 280 -6.82 -6.02 13.49
CA ALA A 280 -8.25 -5.86 13.73
C ALA A 280 -9.11 -6.99 13.13
N TYR A 281 -8.58 -7.71 12.14
CA TYR A 281 -9.28 -8.82 11.49
C TYR A 281 -9.04 -10.15 12.22
N ASP A 282 -7.77 -10.49 12.47
CA ASP A 282 -7.34 -11.72 13.16
C ASP A 282 -6.04 -11.47 13.93
N ARG A 283 -6.16 -10.98 15.17
CA ARG A 283 -5.03 -10.62 16.02
C ARG A 283 -4.13 -11.81 16.39
N ALA A 284 -4.67 -13.04 16.36
CA ALA A 284 -3.92 -14.25 16.68
C ALA A 284 -3.22 -14.88 15.47
N SER A 285 -3.32 -14.24 14.29
CA SER A 285 -2.67 -14.74 13.09
C SER A 285 -1.18 -14.47 13.06
N ARG A 286 -0.42 -15.37 12.42
CA ARG A 286 1.01 -15.14 12.17
C ARG A 286 1.29 -13.84 11.39
N GLY A 287 0.33 -13.39 10.59
CA GLY A 287 0.42 -12.12 9.87
C GLY A 287 0.37 -10.92 10.81
N ALA A 288 -0.48 -10.96 11.85
CA ALA A 288 -0.56 -9.93 12.87
C ALA A 288 0.75 -9.85 13.68
N ASP A 289 1.25 -11.01 14.16
CA ASP A 289 2.52 -11.08 14.88
C ASP A 289 3.68 -10.52 14.05
N ALA A 290 3.74 -10.89 12.76
CA ALA A 290 4.80 -10.45 11.86
C ALA A 290 4.78 -8.92 11.64
N TYR A 291 3.60 -8.31 11.43
CA TYR A 291 3.52 -6.85 11.27
C TYR A 291 3.75 -6.09 12.57
N ALA A 292 3.39 -6.64 13.72
CA ALA A 292 3.73 -6.06 15.03
C ALA A 292 5.25 -6.07 15.26
N ALA A 293 5.92 -7.20 14.97
CA ALA A 293 7.37 -7.33 15.04
C ALA A 293 8.07 -6.37 14.06
N PHE A 294 7.57 -6.29 12.83
CA PHE A 294 8.09 -5.36 11.82
C PHE A 294 7.97 -3.90 12.24
N ALA A 295 6.82 -3.49 12.78
CA ALA A 295 6.62 -2.13 13.27
C ALA A 295 7.60 -1.78 14.41
N SER A 296 7.86 -2.73 15.32
CA SER A 296 8.84 -2.56 16.39
C SER A 296 10.26 -2.39 15.86
N GLU A 297 10.67 -3.23 14.90
CA GLU A 297 11.98 -3.14 14.24
C GLU A 297 12.13 -1.84 13.44
N PHE A 298 11.08 -1.44 12.71
CA PHE A 298 11.01 -0.19 11.96
C PHE A 298 11.19 1.04 12.87
N LEU A 299 10.51 1.07 14.02
CA LEU A 299 10.66 2.16 14.99
C LEU A 299 12.07 2.21 15.58
N ALA A 300 12.67 1.07 15.89
CA ALA A 300 14.02 0.99 16.41
C ALA A 300 15.07 1.51 15.39
N SER A 301 14.92 1.15 14.11
CA SER A 301 15.81 1.63 13.04
C SER A 301 15.65 3.12 12.76
N SER A 302 14.43 3.65 12.89
CA SER A 302 14.13 5.08 12.67
C SER A 302 14.66 5.98 13.78
N GLN A 303 14.94 5.44 14.99
CA GLN A 303 15.50 6.19 16.14
C GLN A 303 17.04 6.13 16.18
N GLY A 304 17.66 5.14 15.56
CA GLY A 304 19.12 4.94 15.57
C GLY A 304 19.91 5.74 14.53
N GLY A 305 19.24 6.57 13.73
CA GLY A 305 19.82 7.38 12.67
C GLY A 305 19.91 8.89 12.98
N ALA A 306 19.81 9.28 14.27
CA ALA A 306 19.92 10.66 14.72
C ALA A 306 21.32 10.96 15.27
#